data_0f0a4dcfd512c49da89cb90cbfe4103d
#
_entry.id   0f0a4dcfd512c49da89cb90cbfe4103d
#
_cell.length_a   1.000
_cell.length_b   1.000
_cell.length_c   1.000
_cell.angle_alpha   90.00
_cell.angle_beta   90.00
_cell.angle_gamma   90.00
#
_symmetry.space_group_name_H-M   'P 1'
#
loop_
_entity.id
_entity.type
_entity.pdbx_description
1 polymer ?
#
loop_
_entity_poly.entity_id
_entity_poly.type
_entity_poly.pdbx_seq_one_letter_code
_entity_poly.pdbx_strand_id
1 'polypeptide(L)'
;MFYVTYKMQRAVTAQQINIFDALYGNLPIQLDNQVNQMWYITTQVENPRPIPRLQESLTNLLRVIKTMTNDNPNQYEHFRIPKATHGFRDIYAPAENLKAAQRLIVNWMQTTCKTLPNNAAHAYVPERSALTACKVHQANESKWMLKIDLKDFFPSCTGDFVFSQLKKIYPYCLLSDDSLRELLRFCLLNDALPQGAPTSPIITNTIMIPYDYAIQKKLMSFDEVHYVYTRYADDLLISSKIKFNYNGVVRYLEELLPDNLKIKHEKTRFGSTSGQNWNLGLMLNKDNNITLGYKEKQRLRAMINSLLKDYTNDIKWSAEDRHHAQGKLAYLRYIEPEYHDGMTAKYEQKYGVSIKDALK
;
A
#
# COMPACT_ATOMS: atom_id res chain seq x y z
N MET A 1 13.37 -21.16 9.08
CA MET A 1 12.28 -20.23 9.45
C MET A 1 12.12 -19.08 8.43
N PHE A 2 13.18 -18.36 8.06
CA PHE A 2 13.12 -17.27 7.07
C PHE A 2 12.73 -17.71 5.66
N TYR A 3 13.03 -18.93 5.26
CA TYR A 3 12.68 -19.52 3.95
C TYR A 3 11.17 -19.75 3.80
N VAL A 4 10.48 -20.02 4.89
CA VAL A 4 9.03 -20.28 4.91
C VAL A 4 8.25 -18.99 4.73
N THR A 5 8.66 -17.90 5.39
CA THR A 5 8.01 -16.59 5.24
C THR A 5 8.12 -16.07 3.79
N TYR A 6 9.26 -16.28 3.14
CA TYR A 6 9.48 -15.89 1.74
C TYR A 6 8.64 -16.72 0.75
N LYS A 7 8.49 -18.04 0.97
CA LYS A 7 7.62 -18.90 0.16
C LYS A 7 6.14 -18.61 0.39
N MET A 8 5.73 -18.29 1.61
CA MET A 8 4.34 -17.95 1.95
C MET A 8 3.85 -16.69 1.25
N GLN A 9 4.75 -15.76 0.92
CA GLN A 9 4.36 -14.53 0.22
C GLN A 9 4.16 -14.69 -1.29
N ARG A 10 4.63 -15.77 -1.91
CA ARG A 10 4.50 -15.98 -3.36
C ARG A 10 3.16 -16.50 -3.84
N ALA A 11 2.42 -17.19 -3.01
CA ALA A 11 1.07 -17.66 -3.34
C ALA A 11 0.29 -17.95 -2.04
N VAL A 12 -0.72 -17.18 -1.69
CA VAL A 12 -1.64 -17.53 -0.62
C VAL A 12 -2.66 -18.50 -1.19
N THR A 13 -2.38 -19.78 -1.03
CA THR A 13 -3.35 -20.85 -1.25
C THR A 13 -3.82 -21.40 0.10
N ALA A 14 -5.00 -22.03 0.14
CA ALA A 14 -5.48 -22.72 1.35
C ALA A 14 -4.41 -23.66 1.95
N GLN A 15 -3.58 -24.24 1.10
CA GLN A 15 -2.48 -25.12 1.49
C GLN A 15 -1.37 -24.41 2.28
N GLN A 16 -1.19 -23.11 2.11
CA GLN A 16 -0.17 -22.31 2.82
C GLN A 16 -0.63 -21.82 4.19
N ILE A 17 -1.94 -21.66 4.37
CA ILE A 17 -2.51 -21.45 5.69
C ILE A 17 -2.32 -22.71 6.54
N ASN A 18 -2.51 -23.89 5.96
CA ASN A 18 -2.23 -25.18 6.61
C ASN A 18 -0.73 -25.36 6.96
N ILE A 19 0.18 -24.81 6.16
CA ILE A 19 1.62 -24.84 6.47
C ILE A 19 1.92 -23.91 7.66
N PHE A 20 1.23 -22.78 7.76
CA PHE A 20 1.35 -21.91 8.92
C PHE A 20 0.84 -22.59 10.19
N ASP A 21 -0.31 -23.26 10.14
CA ASP A 21 -0.87 -24.04 11.23
C ASP A 21 0.03 -25.23 11.60
N ALA A 22 0.69 -25.90 10.63
CA ALA A 22 1.61 -26.99 10.87
C ALA A 22 2.96 -26.56 11.45
N LEU A 23 3.43 -25.36 11.14
CA LEU A 23 4.70 -24.83 11.64
C LEU A 23 4.59 -24.25 13.06
N TYR A 24 3.40 -23.78 13.45
CA TYR A 24 3.16 -23.12 14.73
C TYR A 24 2.31 -23.96 15.70
N GLY A 25 2.05 -25.23 15.35
CA GLY A 25 1.31 -26.19 16.16
C GLY A 25 -0.21 -25.99 16.10
N ASN A 26 -0.95 -27.04 16.46
CA ASN A 26 -2.42 -27.07 16.55
C ASN A 26 -2.95 -26.16 17.68
N LEU A 27 -2.67 -24.88 17.61
CA LEU A 27 -3.32 -23.93 18.50
C LEU A 27 -4.73 -23.69 17.98
N PRO A 28 -5.77 -23.90 18.79
CA PRO A 28 -7.14 -23.64 18.38
C PRO A 28 -7.29 -22.16 18.12
N ILE A 29 -7.25 -21.79 16.85
CA ILE A 29 -7.53 -20.43 16.42
C ILE A 29 -9.03 -20.26 16.48
N GLN A 30 -9.54 -19.94 17.64
CA GLN A 30 -10.89 -19.42 17.79
C GLN A 30 -10.86 -17.98 17.25
N LEU A 31 -11.58 -17.74 16.17
CA LEU A 31 -11.58 -16.49 15.41
C LEU A 31 -12.35 -15.34 16.09
N ASP A 32 -12.95 -15.58 17.24
CA ASP A 32 -13.98 -14.73 17.82
C ASP A 32 -13.51 -13.57 18.71
N ASN A 33 -12.24 -13.27 18.82
CA ASN A 33 -11.73 -12.06 19.51
C ASN A 33 -10.25 -11.76 19.23
N GLN A 34 -9.71 -11.76 17.88
CA GLN A 34 -8.47 -12.37 17.99
C GLN A 34 -7.37 -12.14 16.98
N VAL A 35 -7.35 -10.98 16.39
CA VAL A 35 -6.09 -10.42 15.93
C VAL A 35 -5.07 -10.46 17.07
N ASN A 36 -5.46 -10.13 18.27
CA ASN A 36 -4.59 -10.20 19.46
C ASN A 36 -4.08 -11.62 19.74
N GLN A 37 -4.86 -12.68 19.53
CA GLN A 37 -4.42 -14.05 19.81
C GLN A 37 -3.57 -14.66 18.69
N MET A 38 -3.78 -14.31 17.45
CA MET A 38 -2.99 -14.82 16.32
C MET A 38 -1.53 -14.38 16.40
N TRP A 39 -1.26 -13.21 16.99
CA TRP A 39 0.08 -12.63 17.17
C TRP A 39 0.69 -12.98 18.52
N TYR A 40 -0.13 -13.33 19.48
CA TYR A 40 0.33 -14.00 20.69
C TYR A 40 1.08 -15.30 20.37
N ILE A 41 0.75 -15.97 19.27
CA ILE A 41 1.45 -17.17 18.79
C ILE A 41 2.88 -16.85 18.36
N THR A 42 3.14 -15.71 17.74
CA THR A 42 4.52 -15.29 17.42
C THR A 42 5.30 -14.82 18.64
N THR A 43 4.61 -14.44 19.71
CA THR A 43 5.21 -14.02 20.98
C THR A 43 5.23 -15.13 22.03
N GLN A 44 4.37 -16.16 21.93
CA GLN A 44 4.34 -17.34 22.81
C GLN A 44 4.93 -18.59 22.18
N VAL A 45 5.60 -18.49 21.03
CA VAL A 45 6.56 -19.54 20.67
C VAL A 45 7.55 -19.61 21.83
N GLU A 46 7.44 -20.64 22.63
CA GLU A 46 8.43 -20.94 23.67
C GLU A 46 9.81 -20.88 23.02
N ASN A 47 10.59 -19.84 23.36
CA ASN A 47 11.86 -19.49 22.76
C ASN A 47 11.80 -19.06 21.27
N PRO A 48 11.28 -17.87 20.92
CA PRO A 48 11.58 -17.30 19.61
C PRO A 48 13.10 -17.20 19.50
N ARG A 49 13.70 -17.84 18.50
CA ARG A 49 15.16 -17.77 18.31
C ARG A 49 15.51 -16.29 18.15
N PRO A 50 16.29 -15.70 19.08
CA PRO A 50 16.66 -14.30 18.98
C PRO A 50 17.38 -14.10 17.64
N ILE A 51 17.09 -13.02 16.94
CA ILE A 51 17.97 -12.58 15.86
C ILE A 51 19.28 -12.18 16.54
N PRO A 52 20.41 -12.88 16.25
CA PRO A 52 21.66 -12.55 16.87
C PRO A 52 21.95 -11.06 16.68
N ARG A 53 22.27 -10.38 17.77
CA ARG A 53 22.62 -8.95 17.78
C ARG A 53 21.51 -7.99 17.35
N LEU A 54 20.23 -8.38 17.36
CA LEU A 54 19.13 -7.48 16.98
C LEU A 54 19.14 -6.19 17.82
N GLN A 55 19.21 -6.34 19.15
CA GLN A 55 19.26 -5.21 20.08
C GLN A 55 20.53 -4.35 19.88
N GLU A 56 21.68 -4.99 19.67
CA GLU A 56 22.93 -4.30 19.37
C GLU A 56 22.86 -3.51 18.06
N SER A 57 22.27 -4.11 17.01
CA SER A 57 22.10 -3.43 15.72
C SER A 57 21.22 -2.19 15.82
N LEU A 58 20.13 -2.28 16.63
CA LEU A 58 19.27 -1.13 16.91
C LEU A 58 20.02 -0.04 17.70
N THR A 59 20.78 -0.41 18.72
CA THR A 59 21.58 0.54 19.50
C THR A 59 22.59 1.28 18.63
N ASN A 60 23.25 0.57 17.72
CA ASN A 60 24.18 1.18 16.77
C ASN A 60 23.48 2.11 15.79
N LEU A 61 22.32 1.71 15.26
CA LEU A 61 21.48 2.55 14.39
C LEU A 61 21.06 3.83 15.10
N LEU A 62 20.54 3.73 16.34
CA LEU A 62 20.12 4.90 17.12
C LEU A 62 21.25 5.88 17.38
N ARG A 63 22.46 5.39 17.64
CA ARG A 63 23.66 6.26 17.79
C ARG A 63 23.93 7.06 16.52
N VAL A 64 23.90 6.41 15.35
CA VAL A 64 24.09 7.06 14.05
C VAL A 64 23.01 8.12 13.80
N ILE A 65 21.74 7.76 13.99
CA ILE A 65 20.60 8.64 13.80
C ILE A 65 20.71 9.90 14.68
N LYS A 66 20.99 9.72 15.96
CA LYS A 66 21.16 10.85 16.89
C LYS A 66 22.27 11.80 16.44
N THR A 67 23.39 11.27 15.99
CA THR A 67 24.48 12.10 15.46
C THR A 67 24.06 12.85 14.20
N MET A 68 23.41 12.18 13.24
CA MET A 68 22.96 12.79 11.98
C MET A 68 21.93 13.91 12.18
N THR A 69 21.06 13.77 13.17
CA THR A 69 19.94 14.69 13.43
C THR A 69 20.22 15.68 14.55
N ASN A 70 21.40 15.65 15.16
CA ASN A 70 21.70 16.35 16.42
C ASN A 70 20.67 16.06 17.50
N ASP A 71 20.22 14.80 17.54
CA ASP A 71 19.18 14.29 18.45
C ASP A 71 17.83 15.05 18.37
N ASN A 72 17.56 15.73 17.26
CA ASN A 72 16.31 16.45 17.03
C ASN A 72 15.41 15.67 16.02
N PRO A 73 14.29 15.07 16.46
CA PRO A 73 13.36 14.36 15.60
C PRO A 73 12.34 15.25 14.89
N ASN A 74 12.25 16.54 15.26
CA ASN A 74 11.15 17.43 14.82
C ASN A 74 11.53 18.34 13.64
N GLN A 75 12.44 17.88 12.78
CA GLN A 75 12.90 18.66 11.64
C GLN A 75 12.03 18.40 10.42
N TYR A 76 10.87 19.03 10.35
CA TYR A 76 9.92 18.87 9.25
C TYR A 76 9.52 20.23 8.65
N GLU A 77 9.33 20.25 7.34
CA GLU A 77 8.69 21.32 6.60
C GLU A 77 7.23 20.96 6.34
N HIS A 78 6.32 21.87 6.62
CA HIS A 78 4.88 21.69 6.38
C HIS A 78 4.45 22.42 5.12
N PHE A 79 3.74 21.71 4.24
CA PHE A 79 3.07 22.30 3.09
C PHE A 79 1.78 21.55 2.75
N ARG A 80 0.94 22.14 1.91
CA ARG A 80 -0.35 21.56 1.52
C ARG A 80 -0.39 21.24 0.04
N ILE A 81 -0.91 20.06 -0.29
CA ILE A 81 -1.17 19.63 -1.66
C ILE A 81 -2.68 19.57 -1.89
N PRO A 82 -3.23 20.14 -2.99
CA PRO A 82 -4.64 20.01 -3.30
C PRO A 82 -5.03 18.56 -3.53
N LYS A 83 -6.20 18.14 -2.98
CA LYS A 83 -6.78 16.82 -3.27
C LYS A 83 -7.49 16.86 -4.62
N ALA A 84 -7.56 15.72 -5.29
CA ALA A 84 -8.25 15.60 -6.59
C ALA A 84 -9.75 15.88 -6.52
N THR A 85 -10.38 15.76 -5.36
CA THR A 85 -11.80 16.05 -5.13
C THR A 85 -12.01 17.45 -4.60
N HIS A 86 -11.83 17.66 -3.30
CA HIS A 86 -11.91 18.97 -2.64
C HIS A 86 -10.98 18.98 -1.41
N GLY A 87 -10.46 20.18 -1.06
CA GLY A 87 -9.63 20.42 0.11
C GLY A 87 -8.16 20.14 -0.13
N PHE A 88 -7.39 20.13 0.94
CA PHE A 88 -5.94 19.99 0.94
C PHE A 88 -5.51 18.77 1.75
N ARG A 89 -4.34 18.26 1.42
CA ARG A 89 -3.61 17.26 2.19
C ARG A 89 -2.41 17.93 2.82
N ASP A 90 -2.27 17.83 4.11
CA ASP A 90 -1.09 18.31 4.83
C ASP A 90 0.04 17.31 4.64
N ILE A 91 1.19 17.81 4.20
CA ILE A 91 2.42 17.04 4.00
C ILE A 91 3.48 17.58 4.93
N TYR A 92 4.13 16.70 5.62
CA TYR A 92 5.26 16.98 6.50
C TYR A 92 6.50 16.31 5.95
N ALA A 93 7.30 17.08 5.21
CA ALA A 93 8.55 16.58 4.63
C ALA A 93 9.68 16.69 5.67
N PRO A 94 10.34 15.59 6.04
CA PRO A 94 11.50 15.66 6.92
C PRO A 94 12.65 16.39 6.23
N ALA A 95 13.39 17.24 6.97
CA ALA A 95 14.63 17.85 6.50
C ALA A 95 15.64 16.76 6.07
N GLU A 96 16.61 17.09 5.21
CA GLU A 96 17.44 16.11 4.53
C GLU A 96 18.21 15.18 5.50
N ASN A 97 18.70 15.70 6.64
CA ASN A 97 19.36 14.89 7.66
C ASN A 97 18.39 13.90 8.35
N LEU A 98 17.20 14.35 8.73
CA LEU A 98 16.17 13.48 9.30
C LEU A 98 15.66 12.48 8.26
N LYS A 99 15.47 12.89 7.02
CA LYS A 99 15.06 12.04 5.91
C LYS A 99 16.07 10.93 5.62
N ALA A 100 17.38 11.27 5.65
CA ALA A 100 18.45 10.30 5.52
C ALA A 100 18.46 9.32 6.71
N ALA A 101 18.29 9.80 7.94
CA ALA A 101 18.16 8.97 9.13
C ALA A 101 16.95 8.02 9.05
N GLN A 102 15.80 8.52 8.62
CA GLN A 102 14.59 7.71 8.41
C GLN A 102 14.78 6.64 7.32
N ARG A 103 15.53 6.92 6.27
CA ARG A 103 15.91 5.91 5.27
C ARG A 103 16.79 4.80 5.85
N LEU A 104 17.68 5.12 6.80
CA LEU A 104 18.42 4.09 7.53
C LEU A 104 17.50 3.21 8.38
N ILE A 105 16.47 3.79 9.01
CA ILE A 105 15.45 3.02 9.74
C ILE A 105 14.71 2.08 8.78
N VAL A 106 14.24 2.58 7.64
CA VAL A 106 13.58 1.77 6.61
C VAL A 106 14.47 0.60 6.17
N ASN A 107 15.74 0.88 5.85
CA ASN A 107 16.68 -0.15 5.47
C ASN A 107 16.89 -1.19 6.58
N TRP A 108 17.04 -0.77 7.84
CA TRP A 108 17.16 -1.65 8.99
C TRP A 108 15.92 -2.54 9.17
N MET A 109 14.72 -1.97 9.04
CA MET A 109 13.47 -2.74 9.09
C MET A 109 13.40 -3.79 7.98
N GLN A 110 13.88 -3.48 6.79
CA GLN A 110 13.86 -4.40 5.63
C GLN A 110 14.96 -5.46 5.68
N THR A 111 16.15 -5.12 6.10
CA THR A 111 17.33 -6.00 6.02
C THR A 111 17.59 -6.78 7.30
N THR A 112 17.54 -6.13 8.46
CA THR A 112 17.80 -6.76 9.77
C THR A 112 16.54 -7.40 10.32
N CYS A 113 15.44 -6.67 10.41
CA CYS A 113 14.15 -7.22 10.85
C CYS A 113 13.49 -8.08 9.78
N LYS A 114 13.93 -7.96 8.53
CA LYS A 114 13.33 -8.64 7.36
C LYS A 114 11.81 -8.44 7.30
N THR A 115 11.38 -7.23 7.56
CA THR A 115 9.96 -6.86 7.51
C THR A 115 9.42 -7.05 6.10
N LEU A 116 8.49 -7.97 5.97
CA LEU A 116 7.83 -8.28 4.71
C LEU A 116 6.33 -8.03 4.87
N PRO A 117 5.76 -7.06 4.14
CA PRO A 117 4.32 -6.81 4.18
C PRO A 117 3.53 -8.01 3.67
N ASN A 118 2.29 -8.15 4.15
CA ASN A 118 1.37 -9.17 3.64
C ASN A 118 1.23 -9.06 2.11
N ASN A 119 0.93 -10.18 1.44
CA ASN A 119 0.76 -10.20 -0.01
C ASN A 119 -0.46 -9.40 -0.50
N ALA A 120 -1.44 -9.14 0.36
CA ALA A 120 -2.54 -8.23 0.06
C ALA A 120 -2.11 -6.75 -0.03
N ALA A 121 -0.99 -6.37 0.62
CA ALA A 121 -0.48 -5.01 0.59
C ALA A 121 0.24 -4.73 -0.73
N HIS A 122 -0.27 -3.78 -1.52
CA HIS A 122 0.29 -3.39 -2.82
C HIS A 122 0.90 -1.99 -2.85
N ALA A 123 0.61 -1.14 -1.86
CA ALA A 123 1.25 0.16 -1.72
C ALA A 123 2.59 0.07 -1.02
N TYR A 124 3.56 0.85 -1.47
CA TYR A 124 4.88 1.00 -0.84
C TYR A 124 5.70 -0.29 -0.73
N VAL A 125 5.42 -1.25 -1.56
CA VAL A 125 6.13 -2.53 -1.62
C VAL A 125 6.84 -2.62 -2.97
N PRO A 126 8.15 -2.95 -3.01
CA PRO A 126 8.86 -3.15 -4.26
C PRO A 126 8.13 -4.12 -5.18
N GLU A 127 8.14 -3.85 -6.48
CA GLU A 127 7.50 -4.64 -7.54
C GLU A 127 5.96 -4.73 -7.45
N ARG A 128 5.32 -4.05 -6.46
CA ARG A 128 3.87 -3.96 -6.35
C ARG A 128 3.35 -2.57 -6.72
N SER A 129 2.13 -2.51 -7.21
CA SER A 129 1.50 -1.27 -7.70
C SER A 129 -0.02 -1.41 -7.72
N ALA A 130 -0.72 -0.34 -8.10
CA ALA A 130 -2.16 -0.40 -8.39
C ALA A 130 -2.49 -1.43 -9.48
N LEU A 131 -1.61 -1.60 -10.48
CA LEU A 131 -1.79 -2.60 -11.53
C LEU A 131 -1.69 -4.02 -10.97
N THR A 132 -0.70 -4.31 -10.12
CA THR A 132 -0.57 -5.64 -9.51
C THR A 132 -1.74 -5.97 -8.59
N ALA A 133 -2.27 -4.98 -7.84
CA ALA A 133 -3.50 -5.13 -7.07
C ALA A 133 -4.69 -5.46 -7.98
N CYS A 134 -4.86 -4.71 -9.09
CA CYS A 134 -5.94 -4.93 -10.03
C CYS A 134 -5.86 -6.31 -10.69
N LYS A 135 -4.65 -6.80 -11.03
CA LYS A 135 -4.42 -8.16 -11.57
C LYS A 135 -4.90 -9.27 -10.66
N VAL A 136 -4.84 -9.10 -9.34
CA VAL A 136 -5.37 -10.10 -8.38
C VAL A 136 -6.88 -10.23 -8.54
N HIS A 137 -7.59 -9.12 -8.65
CA HIS A 137 -9.06 -9.11 -8.88
C HIS A 137 -9.43 -9.59 -10.29
N GLN A 138 -8.60 -9.27 -11.29
CA GLN A 138 -8.74 -9.77 -12.66
C GLN A 138 -8.60 -11.29 -12.72
N ALA A 139 -7.57 -11.85 -12.11
CA ALA A 139 -7.33 -13.29 -12.05
C ALA A 139 -8.49 -14.06 -11.38
N ASN A 140 -9.16 -13.44 -10.44
CA ASN A 140 -10.38 -13.98 -9.82
C ASN A 140 -11.63 -13.78 -10.70
N GLU A 141 -11.54 -13.14 -11.87
CA GLU A 141 -12.71 -12.81 -12.71
C GLU A 141 -13.82 -12.09 -11.92
N SER A 142 -13.44 -11.23 -11.01
CA SER A 142 -14.35 -10.58 -10.08
C SER A 142 -15.40 -9.73 -10.78
N LYS A 143 -16.67 -9.91 -10.41
CA LYS A 143 -17.82 -9.16 -10.94
C LYS A 143 -18.37 -8.12 -9.98
N TRP A 144 -18.09 -8.27 -8.68
CA TRP A 144 -18.55 -7.38 -7.61
C TRP A 144 -17.40 -6.91 -6.78
N MET A 145 -17.42 -5.64 -6.42
CA MET A 145 -16.38 -5.00 -5.63
C MET A 145 -16.95 -4.20 -4.47
N LEU A 146 -16.25 -4.29 -3.34
CA LEU A 146 -16.40 -3.45 -2.16
C LEU A 146 -15.09 -2.70 -1.97
N LYS A 147 -15.15 -1.36 -2.04
CA LYS A 147 -14.04 -0.47 -1.70
C LYS A 147 -14.32 0.21 -0.38
N ILE A 148 -13.34 0.19 0.51
CA ILE A 148 -13.36 0.79 1.85
C ILE A 148 -12.13 1.66 2.00
N ASP A 149 -12.29 2.85 2.56
CA ASP A 149 -11.25 3.84 2.84
C ASP A 149 -11.11 3.95 4.37
N LEU A 150 -9.89 3.89 4.91
CA LEU A 150 -9.63 4.12 6.32
C LEU A 150 -9.48 5.63 6.58
N LYS A 151 -10.10 6.09 7.67
CA LYS A 151 -10.09 7.51 8.02
C LYS A 151 -8.72 7.92 8.53
N ASP A 152 -8.15 8.98 7.94
CA ASP A 152 -6.91 9.64 8.39
C ASP A 152 -5.78 8.65 8.76
N PHE A 153 -5.52 7.66 7.88
CA PHE A 153 -4.74 6.45 8.14
C PHE A 153 -3.41 6.71 8.85
N PHE A 154 -2.53 7.57 8.30
CA PHE A 154 -1.26 7.89 8.96
C PHE A 154 -1.45 8.66 10.27
N PRO A 155 -2.24 9.75 10.32
CA PRO A 155 -2.49 10.46 11.57
C PRO A 155 -3.17 9.62 12.67
N SER A 156 -3.94 8.61 12.29
CA SER A 156 -4.56 7.68 13.26
C SER A 156 -3.56 6.71 13.89
N CYS A 157 -2.36 6.57 13.33
CA CYS A 157 -1.29 5.74 13.86
C CYS A 157 -0.47 6.54 14.89
N THR A 158 -1.02 6.66 16.12
CA THR A 158 -0.34 7.33 17.25
C THR A 158 0.86 6.52 17.74
N GLY A 159 1.78 7.17 18.46
CA GLY A 159 3.01 6.55 18.96
C GLY A 159 2.73 5.33 19.83
N ASP A 160 1.81 5.43 20.79
CA ASP A 160 1.44 4.31 21.63
C ASP A 160 0.74 3.19 20.88
N PHE A 161 -0.11 3.52 19.90
CA PHE A 161 -0.73 2.52 19.03
C PHE A 161 0.35 1.78 18.23
N VAL A 162 1.23 2.49 17.51
CA VAL A 162 2.31 1.89 16.73
C VAL A 162 3.21 1.03 17.60
N PHE A 163 3.62 1.54 18.76
CA PHE A 163 4.43 0.80 19.74
C PHE A 163 3.74 -0.50 20.14
N SER A 164 2.48 -0.42 20.58
CA SER A 164 1.73 -1.60 21.03
C SER A 164 1.56 -2.66 19.94
N GLN A 165 1.38 -2.24 18.68
CA GLN A 165 1.28 -3.18 17.55
C GLN A 165 2.64 -3.80 17.22
N LEU A 166 3.73 -3.04 17.17
CA LEU A 166 5.06 -3.57 16.91
C LEU A 166 5.49 -4.56 17.98
N LYS A 167 5.17 -4.33 19.25
CA LYS A 167 5.45 -5.27 20.36
C LYS A 167 4.73 -6.62 20.21
N LYS A 168 3.75 -6.74 19.35
CA LYS A 168 3.06 -7.99 19.01
C LYS A 168 3.66 -8.68 17.78
N ILE A 169 4.60 -8.06 17.07
CA ILE A 169 5.11 -8.53 15.77
C ILE A 169 6.59 -8.90 15.90
N TYR A 170 6.93 -10.12 15.50
CA TYR A 170 8.33 -10.54 15.40
C TYR A 170 9.04 -9.82 14.24
N PRO A 171 10.29 -9.33 14.41
CA PRO A 171 11.12 -9.48 15.62
C PRO A 171 11.04 -8.30 16.61
N TYR A 172 10.17 -7.31 16.38
CA TYR A 172 10.09 -6.09 17.19
C TYR A 172 9.70 -6.37 18.63
N CYS A 173 8.94 -7.45 18.88
CA CYS A 173 8.58 -7.91 20.23
C CYS A 173 9.80 -8.28 21.10
N LEU A 174 10.95 -8.58 20.49
CA LEU A 174 12.20 -8.92 21.18
C LEU A 174 13.04 -7.70 21.59
N LEU A 175 12.70 -6.51 21.07
CA LEU A 175 13.42 -5.28 21.42
C LEU A 175 13.00 -4.78 22.80
N SER A 176 13.92 -4.10 23.50
CA SER A 176 13.56 -3.40 24.72
C SER A 176 12.59 -2.26 24.43
N ASP A 177 11.70 -1.97 25.36
CA ASP A 177 10.69 -0.92 25.21
C ASP A 177 11.34 0.45 24.98
N ASP A 178 12.39 0.77 25.74
CA ASP A 178 13.10 2.04 25.62
C ASP A 178 13.71 2.21 24.23
N SER A 179 14.37 1.17 23.69
CA SER A 179 15.00 1.24 22.37
C SER A 179 13.96 1.36 21.24
N LEU A 180 12.84 0.65 21.37
CA LEU A 180 11.77 0.74 20.38
C LEU A 180 11.07 2.10 20.43
N ARG A 181 10.78 2.63 21.63
CA ARG A 181 10.23 3.99 21.79
C ARG A 181 11.17 5.04 21.24
N GLU A 182 12.48 4.89 21.52
CA GLU A 182 13.49 5.81 20.99
C GLU A 182 13.59 5.77 19.46
N LEU A 183 13.46 4.60 18.84
CA LEU A 183 13.37 4.48 17.39
C LEU A 183 12.14 5.23 16.85
N LEU A 184 10.99 5.02 17.48
CA LEU A 184 9.73 5.64 17.07
C LEU A 184 9.76 7.16 17.21
N ARG A 185 10.51 7.72 18.17
CA ARG A 185 10.69 9.16 18.31
C ARG A 185 11.15 9.82 17.01
N PHE A 186 11.99 9.16 16.20
CA PHE A 186 12.45 9.64 14.88
C PHE A 186 11.48 9.36 13.74
N CYS A 187 10.40 8.63 13.99
CA CYS A 187 9.39 8.27 12.98
C CYS A 187 8.08 9.06 13.13
N LEU A 188 7.87 9.68 14.27
CA LEU A 188 6.63 10.36 14.65
C LEU A 188 6.79 11.88 14.58
N LEU A 189 5.70 12.56 14.33
CA LEU A 189 5.55 14.01 14.47
C LEU A 189 4.22 14.28 15.18
N ASN A 190 4.24 15.07 16.26
CA ASN A 190 3.06 15.34 17.09
C ASN A 190 2.33 14.04 17.49
N ASP A 191 3.09 13.07 17.96
CA ASP A 191 2.63 11.74 18.39
C ASP A 191 1.88 10.92 17.33
N ALA A 192 2.10 11.16 16.04
CA ALA A 192 1.49 10.39 14.97
C ALA A 192 2.45 10.17 13.79
N LEU A 193 2.16 9.20 12.92
CA LEU A 193 2.93 9.00 11.70
C LEU A 193 2.64 10.13 10.69
N PRO A 194 3.65 10.93 10.30
CA PRO A 194 3.44 12.04 9.39
C PRO A 194 3.26 11.57 7.93
N GLN A 195 2.40 12.27 7.19
CA GLN A 195 2.33 12.12 5.73
C GLN A 195 3.52 12.82 5.08
N GLY A 196 4.40 12.06 4.45
CA GLY A 196 5.61 12.55 3.78
C GLY A 196 6.92 11.96 4.33
N ALA A 197 6.91 11.35 5.51
CA ALA A 197 8.08 10.68 6.07
C ALA A 197 8.35 9.32 5.40
N PRO A 198 9.60 8.97 5.11
CA PRO A 198 9.98 7.66 4.55
C PRO A 198 9.59 6.46 5.42
N THR A 199 9.52 6.64 6.73
CA THR A 199 9.22 5.56 7.70
C THR A 199 7.73 5.23 7.80
N SER A 200 6.83 6.19 7.57
CA SER A 200 5.38 6.00 7.74
C SER A 200 4.82 4.83 6.88
N PRO A 201 5.20 4.68 5.60
CA PRO A 201 4.73 3.57 4.77
C PRO A 201 5.11 2.18 5.28
N ILE A 202 6.37 1.96 5.67
CA ILE A 202 6.82 0.65 6.14
C ILE A 202 6.23 0.31 7.50
N ILE A 203 6.14 1.28 8.40
CA ILE A 203 5.52 1.09 9.72
C ILE A 203 4.05 0.71 9.55
N THR A 204 3.27 1.46 8.76
CA THR A 204 1.87 1.13 8.53
C THR A 204 1.69 -0.23 7.86
N ASN A 205 2.51 -0.59 6.87
CA ASN A 205 2.47 -1.93 6.29
C ASN A 205 2.81 -3.02 7.30
N THR A 206 3.72 -2.75 8.24
CA THR A 206 4.11 -3.70 9.30
C THR A 206 2.96 -3.91 10.28
N ILE A 207 2.37 -2.84 10.83
CA ILE A 207 1.29 -2.96 11.81
C ILE A 207 0.00 -3.54 11.20
N MET A 208 -0.18 -3.43 9.87
CA MET A 208 -1.31 -4.02 9.17
C MET A 208 -1.15 -5.52 8.85
N ILE A 209 0.03 -6.09 8.99
CA ILE A 209 0.25 -7.52 8.71
C ILE A 209 -0.78 -8.43 9.40
N PRO A 210 -1.02 -8.30 10.72
CA PRO A 210 -2.00 -9.14 11.41
C PRO A 210 -3.40 -8.99 10.84
N TYR A 211 -3.82 -7.78 10.62
CA TYR A 211 -5.17 -7.48 10.13
C TYR A 211 -5.37 -8.00 8.70
N ASP A 212 -4.38 -7.80 7.83
CA ASP A 212 -4.41 -8.34 6.46
C ASP A 212 -4.57 -9.86 6.45
N TYR A 213 -3.84 -10.58 7.32
CA TYR A 213 -3.98 -12.04 7.44
C TYR A 213 -5.34 -12.45 7.99
N ALA A 214 -5.84 -11.77 9.02
CA ALA A 214 -7.15 -12.08 9.59
C ALA A 214 -8.29 -11.86 8.57
N ILE A 215 -8.22 -10.76 7.81
CA ILE A 215 -9.17 -10.47 6.73
C ILE A 215 -9.13 -11.58 5.67
N GLN A 216 -7.95 -11.93 5.18
CA GLN A 216 -7.80 -12.99 4.17
C GLN A 216 -8.34 -14.33 4.69
N LYS A 217 -7.97 -14.73 5.90
CA LYS A 217 -8.42 -15.99 6.50
C LYS A 217 -9.95 -16.04 6.63
N LYS A 218 -10.58 -14.96 7.10
CA LYS A 218 -12.04 -14.88 7.21
C LYS A 218 -12.72 -14.96 5.85
N LEU A 219 -12.23 -14.19 4.88
CA LEU A 219 -12.82 -14.19 3.54
C LEU A 219 -12.68 -15.54 2.83
N MET A 220 -11.55 -16.24 3.05
CA MET A 220 -11.35 -17.59 2.52
C MET A 220 -12.24 -18.66 3.16
N SER A 221 -12.80 -18.44 4.35
CA SER A 221 -13.72 -19.37 4.98
C SER A 221 -15.12 -19.40 4.32
N PHE A 222 -15.36 -18.54 3.33
CA PHE A 222 -16.60 -18.50 2.54
C PHE A 222 -16.31 -19.06 1.12
N ASP A 223 -16.07 -20.36 1.02
CA ASP A 223 -15.64 -21.05 -0.20
C ASP A 223 -16.52 -20.80 -1.44
N GLU A 224 -17.84 -20.69 -1.25
CA GLU A 224 -18.78 -20.46 -2.35
C GLU A 224 -18.66 -19.07 -3.00
N VAL A 225 -18.13 -18.09 -2.28
CA VAL A 225 -18.13 -16.69 -2.73
C VAL A 225 -16.86 -16.32 -3.50
N HIS A 226 -15.77 -17.05 -3.30
CA HIS A 226 -14.46 -16.78 -3.92
C HIS A 226 -14.03 -15.32 -3.73
N TYR A 227 -13.91 -14.90 -2.48
CA TYR A 227 -13.42 -13.55 -2.16
C TYR A 227 -11.95 -13.37 -2.46
N VAL A 228 -11.63 -12.17 -2.91
CA VAL A 228 -10.25 -11.67 -3.05
C VAL A 228 -10.12 -10.36 -2.32
N TYR A 229 -9.00 -10.19 -1.63
CA TYR A 229 -8.67 -9.00 -0.87
C TYR A 229 -7.32 -8.42 -1.28
N THR A 230 -7.28 -7.12 -1.50
CA THR A 230 -6.04 -6.33 -1.64
C THR A 230 -6.14 -5.04 -0.85
N ARG A 231 -5.00 -4.52 -0.42
CA ARG A 231 -4.88 -3.23 0.26
C ARG A 231 -3.88 -2.33 -0.45
N TYR A 232 -4.25 -1.09 -0.68
CA TYR A 232 -3.36 -0.06 -1.18
C TYR A 232 -3.34 1.12 -0.21
N ALA A 233 -2.37 1.14 0.71
CA ALA A 233 -2.31 2.04 1.86
C ALA A 233 -3.57 1.95 2.74
N ASP A 234 -4.41 2.98 2.70
CA ASP A 234 -5.69 3.11 3.39
C ASP A 234 -6.90 2.55 2.62
N ASP A 235 -6.74 2.26 1.33
CA ASP A 235 -7.78 1.67 0.49
C ASP A 235 -7.78 0.14 0.63
N LEU A 236 -8.87 -0.42 1.19
CA LEU A 236 -9.13 -1.86 1.24
C LEU A 236 -10.08 -2.22 0.10
N LEU A 237 -9.73 -3.20 -0.69
CA LEU A 237 -10.53 -3.64 -1.83
C LEU A 237 -10.84 -5.13 -1.71
N ILE A 238 -12.13 -5.47 -1.64
CA ILE A 238 -12.62 -6.83 -1.56
C ILE A 238 -13.50 -7.09 -2.77
N SER A 239 -13.29 -8.21 -3.44
CA SER A 239 -14.08 -8.55 -4.62
C SER A 239 -14.49 -10.02 -4.64
N SER A 240 -15.44 -10.34 -5.51
CA SER A 240 -15.97 -11.68 -5.68
C SER A 240 -16.57 -11.87 -7.08
N LYS A 241 -16.68 -13.14 -7.52
CA LYS A 241 -17.40 -13.51 -8.75
C LYS A 241 -18.91 -13.29 -8.63
N ILE A 242 -19.48 -13.48 -7.44
CA ILE A 242 -20.92 -13.36 -7.18
C ILE A 242 -21.21 -12.17 -6.27
N LYS A 243 -22.44 -11.69 -6.31
CA LYS A 243 -22.89 -10.63 -5.42
C LYS A 243 -22.92 -11.12 -3.97
N PHE A 244 -22.38 -10.32 -3.05
CA PHE A 244 -22.28 -10.68 -1.64
C PHE A 244 -22.87 -9.61 -0.71
N ASN A 245 -23.12 -10.00 0.54
CA ASN A 245 -23.56 -9.08 1.58
C ASN A 245 -22.40 -8.23 2.07
N TYR A 246 -22.21 -7.05 1.45
CA TYR A 246 -21.14 -6.14 1.81
C TYR A 246 -21.29 -5.55 3.22
N ASN A 247 -22.51 -5.37 3.75
CA ASN A 247 -22.72 -4.87 5.11
C ASN A 247 -22.15 -5.84 6.16
N GLY A 248 -22.30 -7.15 5.93
CA GLY A 248 -21.68 -8.18 6.79
C GLY A 248 -20.17 -8.10 6.78
N VAL A 249 -19.57 -7.85 5.61
CA VAL A 249 -18.10 -7.68 5.48
C VAL A 249 -17.63 -6.40 6.19
N VAL A 250 -18.33 -5.29 6.01
CA VAL A 250 -18.00 -4.01 6.68
C VAL A 250 -18.07 -4.17 8.20
N ARG A 251 -19.15 -4.76 8.73
CA ARG A 251 -19.28 -5.01 10.18
C ARG A 251 -18.14 -5.87 10.72
N TYR A 252 -17.78 -6.95 10.02
CA TYR A 252 -16.66 -7.78 10.41
C TYR A 252 -15.33 -6.98 10.45
N LEU A 253 -15.09 -6.10 9.48
CA LEU A 253 -13.91 -5.26 9.47
C LEU A 253 -13.90 -4.25 10.62
N GLU A 254 -15.05 -3.69 10.99
CA GLU A 254 -15.19 -2.80 12.14
C GLU A 254 -14.90 -3.50 13.47
N GLU A 255 -15.34 -4.76 13.60
CA GLU A 255 -15.07 -5.59 14.78
C GLU A 255 -13.57 -6.02 14.84
N LEU A 256 -12.93 -6.21 13.70
CA LEU A 256 -11.56 -6.67 13.60
C LEU A 256 -10.53 -5.55 13.77
N LEU A 257 -10.79 -4.39 13.16
CA LEU A 257 -9.84 -3.27 13.15
C LEU A 257 -9.80 -2.59 14.54
N PRO A 258 -8.62 -2.12 14.97
CA PRO A 258 -8.51 -1.42 16.24
C PRO A 258 -9.19 -0.05 16.19
N ASP A 259 -9.54 0.51 17.34
CA ASP A 259 -10.22 1.81 17.45
C ASP A 259 -9.51 2.97 16.75
N ASN A 260 -8.20 2.86 16.59
CA ASN A 260 -7.40 3.83 15.85
C ASN A 260 -7.69 3.82 14.33
N LEU A 261 -8.10 2.68 13.76
CA LEU A 261 -8.27 2.50 12.32
C LEU A 261 -9.75 2.38 11.96
N LYS A 262 -10.43 3.51 11.84
CA LYS A 262 -11.87 3.55 11.55
C LYS A 262 -12.17 3.61 10.07
N ILE A 263 -13.24 2.94 9.67
CA ILE A 263 -13.77 2.97 8.30
C ILE A 263 -14.40 4.33 8.02
N LYS A 264 -14.16 4.86 6.85
CA LYS A 264 -14.78 6.06 6.31
C LYS A 264 -16.02 5.69 5.50
N HIS A 265 -17.17 5.60 6.16
CA HIS A 265 -18.42 5.09 5.56
C HIS A 265 -18.87 5.89 4.33
N GLU A 266 -18.71 7.21 4.35
CA GLU A 266 -19.11 8.10 3.24
C GLU A 266 -18.30 7.85 1.95
N LYS A 267 -17.16 7.15 2.04
CA LYS A 267 -16.36 6.72 0.90
C LYS A 267 -16.50 5.23 0.59
N THR A 268 -17.17 4.46 1.43
CA THR A 268 -17.41 3.04 1.19
C THR A 268 -18.32 2.87 -0.01
N ARG A 269 -17.90 2.06 -0.98
CA ARG A 269 -18.65 1.82 -2.20
C ARG A 269 -18.75 0.33 -2.50
N PHE A 270 -19.93 -0.12 -2.88
CA PHE A 270 -20.18 -1.48 -3.34
C PHE A 270 -20.91 -1.46 -4.69
N GLY A 271 -20.50 -2.32 -5.60
CA GLY A 271 -21.14 -2.42 -6.91
C GLY A 271 -20.47 -3.40 -7.86
N SER A 272 -20.99 -3.47 -9.09
CA SER A 272 -20.39 -4.25 -10.17
C SER A 272 -19.03 -3.67 -10.58
N THR A 273 -18.09 -4.51 -11.00
CA THR A 273 -16.78 -4.10 -11.52
C THR A 273 -16.88 -3.29 -12.81
N SER A 274 -17.88 -3.60 -13.61
CA SER A 274 -18.02 -3.04 -14.98
C SER A 274 -18.26 -1.53 -14.96
N GLY A 275 -17.42 -0.81 -15.71
CA GLY A 275 -17.60 0.62 -15.95
C GLY A 275 -17.23 1.54 -14.79
N GLN A 276 -16.68 1.03 -13.68
CA GLN A 276 -16.33 1.81 -12.51
C GLN A 276 -14.85 1.72 -12.15
N ASN A 277 -14.33 2.85 -11.67
CA ASN A 277 -12.98 2.94 -11.16
C ASN A 277 -12.95 2.46 -9.69
N TRP A 278 -12.36 1.29 -9.47
CA TRP A 278 -12.25 0.69 -8.16
C TRP A 278 -10.86 0.83 -7.55
N ASN A 279 -9.82 0.74 -8.38
CA ASN A 279 -8.45 0.63 -7.89
C ASN A 279 -7.59 1.77 -8.47
N LEU A 280 -7.58 2.93 -7.78
CA LEU A 280 -6.67 4.05 -8.05
C LEU A 280 -6.63 4.50 -9.54
N GLY A 281 -7.77 4.56 -10.19
CA GLY A 281 -7.87 4.94 -11.59
C GLY A 281 -7.98 3.76 -12.55
N LEU A 282 -7.81 2.52 -12.07
CA LEU A 282 -7.94 1.32 -12.88
C LEU A 282 -9.34 0.71 -12.78
N MET A 283 -9.78 0.12 -13.88
CA MET A 283 -11.08 -0.52 -14.04
C MET A 283 -10.91 -1.92 -14.64
N LEU A 284 -11.82 -2.83 -14.32
CA LEU A 284 -12.03 -4.04 -15.10
C LEU A 284 -13.21 -3.78 -16.06
N ASN A 285 -12.98 -3.97 -17.36
CA ASN A 285 -14.04 -3.85 -18.34
C ASN A 285 -14.93 -5.12 -18.38
N LYS A 286 -15.95 -5.13 -19.23
CA LYS A 286 -16.86 -6.27 -19.38
C LYS A 286 -16.15 -7.57 -19.81
N ASP A 287 -15.02 -7.45 -20.51
CA ASP A 287 -14.20 -8.55 -21.00
C ASP A 287 -13.09 -8.94 -20.01
N ASN A 288 -13.19 -8.44 -18.78
CA ASN A 288 -12.22 -8.64 -17.68
C ASN A 288 -10.81 -8.08 -17.97
N ASN A 289 -10.68 -7.11 -18.89
CA ASN A 289 -9.39 -6.46 -19.14
C ASN A 289 -9.22 -5.21 -18.26
N ILE A 290 -7.98 -5.01 -17.78
CA ILE A 290 -7.62 -3.83 -17.00
C ILE A 290 -7.49 -2.63 -17.94
N THR A 291 -8.13 -1.50 -17.59
CA THR A 291 -8.15 -0.28 -18.39
C THR A 291 -8.20 0.98 -17.53
N LEU A 292 -7.66 2.08 -18.06
CA LEU A 292 -7.83 3.43 -17.49
C LEU A 292 -9.26 3.98 -17.65
N GLY A 293 -10.07 3.30 -18.45
CA GLY A 293 -11.44 3.70 -18.74
C GLY A 293 -11.57 4.81 -19.79
N TYR A 294 -12.80 4.97 -20.28
CA TYR A 294 -13.09 5.84 -21.44
C TYR A 294 -12.72 7.31 -21.22
N LYS A 295 -13.08 7.86 -20.05
CA LYS A 295 -12.86 9.30 -19.76
C LYS A 295 -11.38 9.67 -19.75
N GLU A 296 -10.53 8.86 -19.11
CA GLU A 296 -9.09 9.13 -19.06
C GLU A 296 -8.45 8.93 -20.44
N LYS A 297 -8.84 7.90 -21.17
CA LYS A 297 -8.42 7.71 -22.57
C LYS A 297 -8.81 8.89 -23.47
N GLN A 298 -9.98 9.48 -23.23
CA GLN A 298 -10.43 10.66 -23.98
C GLN A 298 -9.57 11.89 -23.65
N ARG A 299 -9.22 12.10 -22.39
CA ARG A 299 -8.29 13.17 -21.96
C ARG A 299 -6.91 13.00 -22.57
N LEU A 300 -6.39 11.77 -22.58
CA LEU A 300 -5.09 11.46 -23.18
C LEU A 300 -5.09 11.72 -24.69
N ARG A 301 -6.16 11.35 -25.39
CA ARG A 301 -6.30 11.66 -26.82
C ARG A 301 -6.33 13.17 -27.08
N ALA A 302 -7.07 13.92 -26.27
CA ALA A 302 -7.13 15.36 -26.39
C ALA A 302 -5.76 16.00 -26.15
N MET A 303 -5.05 15.54 -25.11
CA MET A 303 -3.70 16.00 -24.77
C MET A 303 -2.71 15.77 -25.91
N ILE A 304 -2.65 14.55 -26.48
CA ILE A 304 -1.76 14.26 -27.62
C ILE A 304 -2.14 15.09 -28.86
N ASN A 305 -3.43 15.21 -29.14
CA ASN A 305 -3.89 16.02 -30.27
C ASN A 305 -3.47 17.48 -30.12
N SER A 306 -3.59 18.05 -28.92
CA SER A 306 -3.14 19.42 -28.63
C SER A 306 -1.62 19.56 -28.77
N LEU A 307 -0.86 18.66 -28.13
CA LEU A 307 0.60 18.64 -28.19
C LEU A 307 1.11 18.66 -29.63
N LEU A 308 0.63 17.75 -30.46
CA LEU A 308 1.11 17.64 -31.87
C LEU A 308 0.63 18.78 -32.74
N LYS A 309 -0.61 19.27 -32.54
CA LYS A 309 -1.12 20.46 -33.24
C LYS A 309 -0.28 21.69 -32.91
N ASP A 310 0.03 21.92 -31.64
CA ASP A 310 0.80 23.07 -31.21
C ASP A 310 2.24 22.97 -31.72
N TYR A 311 2.85 21.78 -31.65
CA TYR A 311 4.20 21.53 -32.18
C TYR A 311 4.30 21.78 -33.69
N THR A 312 3.29 21.41 -34.51
CA THR A 312 3.25 21.69 -35.97
C THR A 312 3.03 23.17 -36.28
N ASN A 313 2.58 23.97 -35.33
CA ASN A 313 2.44 25.41 -35.40
C ASN A 313 3.58 26.18 -34.72
N ASP A 314 4.71 25.54 -34.45
CA ASP A 314 5.87 26.10 -33.74
C ASP A 314 5.57 26.60 -32.29
N ILE A 315 4.45 26.17 -31.72
CA ILE A 315 4.07 26.48 -30.34
C ILE A 315 4.69 25.44 -29.41
N LYS A 316 5.64 25.83 -28.58
CA LYS A 316 6.31 24.93 -27.60
C LYS A 316 5.55 24.93 -26.30
N TRP A 317 5.24 23.75 -25.81
CA TRP A 317 4.73 23.54 -24.46
C TRP A 317 5.82 23.83 -23.41
N SER A 318 5.41 24.24 -22.21
CA SER A 318 6.32 24.41 -21.09
C SER A 318 7.04 23.08 -20.78
N ALA A 319 8.20 23.14 -20.14
CA ALA A 319 8.91 21.93 -19.69
C ALA A 319 8.04 21.11 -18.73
N GLU A 320 7.27 21.78 -17.87
CA GLU A 320 6.35 21.14 -16.92
C GLU A 320 5.23 20.36 -17.65
N ASP A 321 4.58 20.99 -18.62
CA ASP A 321 3.50 20.35 -19.42
C ASP A 321 4.02 19.16 -20.20
N ARG A 322 5.23 19.26 -20.79
CA ARG A 322 5.88 18.14 -21.50
C ARG A 322 6.18 16.98 -20.55
N HIS A 323 6.76 17.24 -19.37
CA HIS A 323 7.00 16.21 -18.36
C HIS A 323 5.71 15.57 -17.87
N HIS A 324 4.66 16.37 -17.67
CA HIS A 324 3.34 15.85 -17.32
C HIS A 324 2.79 14.90 -18.40
N ALA A 325 2.88 15.31 -19.68
CA ALA A 325 2.43 14.49 -20.81
C ALA A 325 3.26 13.19 -20.93
N GLN A 326 4.58 13.27 -20.77
CA GLN A 326 5.46 12.09 -20.76
C GLN A 326 5.05 11.10 -19.66
N GLY A 327 4.83 11.58 -18.44
CA GLY A 327 4.39 10.74 -17.31
C GLY A 327 3.05 10.05 -17.59
N LYS A 328 2.09 10.79 -18.15
CA LYS A 328 0.76 10.26 -18.52
C LYS A 328 0.83 9.19 -19.61
N LEU A 329 1.65 9.40 -20.64
CA LEU A 329 1.84 8.43 -21.71
C LEU A 329 2.59 7.18 -21.24
N ALA A 330 3.64 7.36 -20.42
CA ALA A 330 4.35 6.25 -19.83
C ALA A 330 3.42 5.39 -18.95
N TYR A 331 2.55 6.02 -18.16
CA TYR A 331 1.56 5.30 -17.35
C TYR A 331 0.55 4.55 -18.21
N LEU A 332 0.02 5.17 -19.28
CA LEU A 332 -0.86 4.49 -20.22
C LEU A 332 -0.18 3.27 -20.83
N ARG A 333 1.08 3.41 -21.28
CA ARG A 333 1.85 2.31 -21.87
C ARG A 333 2.08 1.17 -20.87
N TYR A 334 2.31 1.50 -19.61
CA TYR A 334 2.46 0.52 -18.54
C TYR A 334 1.17 -0.28 -18.28
N ILE A 335 0.00 0.36 -18.37
CA ILE A 335 -1.30 -0.28 -18.11
C ILE A 335 -1.87 -0.99 -19.36
N GLU A 336 -1.87 -0.30 -20.51
CA GLU A 336 -2.49 -0.74 -21.77
C GLU A 336 -1.54 -0.51 -22.96
N PRO A 337 -0.46 -1.31 -23.09
CA PRO A 337 0.57 -1.07 -24.11
C PRO A 337 0.01 -1.06 -25.55
N GLU A 338 -0.84 -2.01 -25.90
CA GLU A 338 -1.43 -2.10 -27.25
C GLU A 338 -2.29 -0.88 -27.57
N TYR A 339 -3.08 -0.41 -26.61
CA TYR A 339 -3.89 0.81 -26.81
C TYR A 339 -3.00 2.06 -26.93
N HIS A 340 -1.94 2.15 -26.12
CA HIS A 340 -0.96 3.23 -26.21
C HIS A 340 -0.34 3.28 -27.59
N ASP A 341 0.20 2.17 -28.08
CA ASP A 341 0.93 2.11 -29.35
C ASP A 341 -0.01 2.40 -30.54
N GLY A 342 -1.22 1.86 -30.55
CA GLY A 342 -2.22 2.17 -31.59
C GLY A 342 -2.68 3.63 -31.58
N MET A 343 -2.84 4.21 -30.40
CA MET A 343 -3.23 5.61 -30.24
C MET A 343 -2.10 6.55 -30.68
N THR A 344 -0.87 6.32 -30.25
CA THR A 344 0.27 7.16 -30.61
C THR A 344 0.54 7.12 -32.11
N ALA A 345 0.61 5.93 -32.71
CA ALA A 345 0.78 5.76 -34.15
C ALA A 345 -0.28 6.51 -34.96
N LYS A 346 -1.55 6.45 -34.57
CA LYS A 346 -2.65 7.18 -35.24
C LYS A 346 -2.42 8.68 -35.26
N TYR A 347 -1.98 9.27 -34.14
CA TYR A 347 -1.77 10.72 -34.05
C TYR A 347 -0.47 11.15 -34.72
N GLU A 348 0.60 10.38 -34.64
CA GLU A 348 1.85 10.63 -35.38
C GLU A 348 1.62 10.60 -36.89
N GLN A 349 0.84 9.63 -37.40
CA GLN A 349 0.43 9.58 -38.80
C GLN A 349 -0.41 10.80 -39.21
N LYS A 350 -1.35 11.21 -38.33
CA LYS A 350 -2.22 12.37 -38.61
C LYS A 350 -1.45 13.68 -38.77
N TYR A 351 -0.41 13.90 -37.99
CA TYR A 351 0.34 15.17 -37.97
C TYR A 351 1.70 15.08 -38.67
N GLY A 352 2.15 13.89 -39.08
CA GLY A 352 3.44 13.68 -39.74
C GLY A 352 4.65 13.92 -38.87
N VAL A 353 4.47 13.94 -37.54
CA VAL A 353 5.53 14.21 -36.54
C VAL A 353 5.49 13.22 -35.40
N SER A 354 6.66 12.95 -34.80
CA SER A 354 6.78 12.05 -33.67
C SER A 354 6.38 12.74 -32.37
N ILE A 355 5.59 12.05 -31.54
CA ILE A 355 5.29 12.48 -30.15
C ILE A 355 6.59 12.67 -29.35
N LYS A 356 7.59 11.78 -29.58
CA LYS A 356 8.88 11.88 -28.91
C LYS A 356 9.61 13.20 -29.21
N ASP A 357 9.51 13.70 -30.44
CA ASP A 357 10.14 14.97 -30.84
C ASP A 357 9.35 16.16 -30.26
N ALA A 358 8.04 16.12 -30.28
CA ALA A 358 7.20 17.14 -29.65
C ALA A 358 7.36 17.25 -28.12
N LEU A 359 7.86 16.21 -27.47
CA LEU A 359 8.10 16.15 -26.02
C LEU A 359 9.55 16.53 -25.62
N LYS A 360 10.46 16.75 -26.56
CA LYS A 360 11.82 17.29 -26.31
C LYS A 360 11.75 18.78 -26.04
#